data_db53ccc9b2c7f2845f0238a9b8ea67ac
#
_entry.id   db53ccc9b2c7f2845f0238a9b8ea67ac
#
_cell.length_a   1.000
_cell.length_b   1.000
_cell.length_c   1.000
_cell.angle_alpha   90.00
_cell.angle_beta   90.00
_cell.angle_gamma   90.00
#
_symmetry.space_group_name_H-M   'P 1'
#
loop_
_entity.id
_entity.type
_entity.pdbx_description
1 polymer ?
#
loop_
_entity_poly.entity_id
_entity_poly.type
_entity_poly.pdbx_seq_one_letter_code
_entity_poly.pdbx_strand_id
1 'polypeptide(L)'
;MLAMIESINSAVNNFIWGVPAMICIIGVGLYLSIRTNFLQIRKFPYAMKITLGRMLKKREASDGALTPFQAVCTALAATVGTGNVAGVAGAIAIGGPGAIFWMWISALLGMCTKFSEVTLAVHFRERNKDGDYVGGPMYYIKNGLKKHWHWLAYLFSAFGVLTVFGTGNATQVNTITTAIDSALYNYNLISEDGAATLNLIIGIVLAGLIALILLGGIKRIGQVTEKLVPFMAIMYILLALGVIVVHVGAVPAVFSAIIRGAFDPAAVTGGAVGSFFMSMKKGVSRGIFSNEAGLGTGSIAHACADTRKPVKQGFFGIFEVFVDTIVICTLTALVILCSGVPVGYGAAAGAELTIGGFTSVYGGWVSIFTAVAMCCFAFSTIIGWGLYGTRCIEFLFGSKANKPFMLVYSLVAIVGATMNLGLMWSIAETFNGLMVIPNLIAVFLLSGVVVKMVKDYFAGKEDA
;
A
#
# COMPACT_ATOMS: atom_id res chain seq x y z
N MET A 1 32.57 -1.88 -6.56
CA MET A 1 31.33 -2.34 -7.20
C MET A 1 30.11 -2.06 -6.32
N LEU A 2 30.05 -2.53 -5.07
CA LEU A 2 28.90 -2.29 -4.16
C LEU A 2 28.63 -0.79 -3.97
N ALA A 3 29.63 0.01 -3.58
CA ALA A 3 29.49 1.45 -3.40
C ALA A 3 28.99 2.21 -4.65
N MET A 4 29.36 1.73 -5.84
CA MET A 4 28.86 2.29 -7.11
C MET A 4 27.38 1.95 -7.31
N ILE A 5 26.96 0.73 -6.99
CA ILE A 5 25.56 0.31 -7.03
C ILE A 5 24.73 1.14 -6.05
N GLU A 6 25.20 1.32 -4.83
CA GLU A 6 24.57 2.17 -3.80
C GLU A 6 24.43 3.62 -4.26
N SER A 7 25.47 4.19 -4.84
CA SER A 7 25.46 5.57 -5.34
C SER A 7 24.46 5.76 -6.49
N ILE A 8 24.46 4.85 -7.46
CA ILE A 8 23.51 4.88 -8.59
C ILE A 8 22.08 4.70 -8.06
N ASN A 9 21.86 3.71 -7.20
CA ASN A 9 20.55 3.45 -6.62
C ASN A 9 20.03 4.67 -5.84
N SER A 10 20.88 5.29 -5.02
CA SER A 10 20.50 6.50 -4.27
C SER A 10 20.14 7.67 -5.17
N ALA A 11 20.89 7.87 -6.26
CA ALA A 11 20.60 8.93 -7.22
C ALA A 11 19.23 8.69 -7.90
N VAL A 12 18.97 7.45 -8.35
CA VAL A 12 17.70 7.08 -9.00
C VAL A 12 16.54 7.15 -8.00
N ASN A 13 16.72 6.64 -6.79
CA ASN A 13 15.71 6.68 -5.72
C ASN A 13 15.33 8.12 -5.36
N ASN A 14 16.33 8.99 -5.17
CA ASN A 14 16.11 10.40 -4.86
C ASN A 14 15.40 11.16 -6.00
N PHE A 15 15.63 10.78 -7.25
CA PHE A 15 14.92 11.33 -8.39
C PHE A 15 13.46 10.87 -8.42
N ILE A 16 13.21 9.57 -8.26
CA ILE A 16 11.87 8.97 -8.37
C ILE A 16 10.97 9.36 -7.20
N TRP A 17 11.51 9.38 -5.97
CA TRP A 17 10.79 9.86 -4.80
C TRP A 17 11.03 11.36 -4.55
N GLY A 18 11.61 12.03 -5.53
CA GLY A 18 11.89 13.46 -5.53
C GLY A 18 10.73 14.30 -6.06
N VAL A 19 10.96 15.61 -6.11
CA VAL A 19 9.96 16.61 -6.55
C VAL A 19 9.39 16.31 -7.95
N PRO A 20 10.19 15.92 -8.98
CA PRO A 20 9.65 15.68 -10.32
C PRO A 20 8.59 14.59 -10.37
N ALA A 21 8.84 13.45 -9.74
CA ALA A 21 7.87 12.36 -9.75
C ALA A 21 6.62 12.70 -8.93
N MET A 22 6.78 13.39 -7.79
CA MET A 22 5.63 13.85 -7.01
C MET A 22 4.75 14.83 -7.83
N ILE A 23 5.35 15.74 -8.59
CA ILE A 23 4.61 16.64 -9.50
C ILE A 23 3.84 15.83 -10.53
N CYS A 24 4.45 14.79 -11.12
CA CYS A 24 3.76 13.92 -12.07
C CYS A 24 2.58 13.18 -11.43
N ILE A 25 2.78 12.57 -10.24
CA ILE A 25 1.73 11.79 -9.56
C ILE A 25 0.57 12.69 -9.14
N ILE A 26 0.87 13.80 -8.47
CA ILE A 26 -0.13 14.79 -8.05
C ILE A 26 -0.78 15.45 -9.26
N GLY A 27 0.02 15.78 -10.28
CA GLY A 27 -0.46 16.40 -11.52
C GLY A 27 -1.43 15.52 -12.29
N VAL A 28 -1.13 14.23 -12.45
CA VAL A 28 -2.04 13.27 -13.10
C VAL A 28 -3.30 13.08 -12.25
N GLY A 29 -3.17 12.96 -10.92
CA GLY A 29 -4.30 12.88 -10.01
C GLY A 29 -5.23 14.11 -10.08
N LEU A 30 -4.65 15.30 -10.12
CA LEU A 30 -5.39 16.55 -10.28
C LEU A 30 -6.05 16.64 -11.68
N TYR A 31 -5.31 16.31 -12.73
CA TYR A 31 -5.84 16.27 -14.10
C TYR A 31 -7.05 15.33 -14.21
N LEU A 32 -6.94 14.11 -13.68
CA LEU A 32 -8.05 13.16 -13.67
C LEU A 32 -9.23 13.67 -12.83
N SER A 33 -8.95 14.29 -11.69
CA SER A 33 -9.97 14.89 -10.82
C SER A 33 -10.76 15.97 -11.55
N ILE A 34 -10.08 16.87 -12.27
CA ILE A 34 -10.70 17.91 -13.08
C ILE A 34 -11.51 17.28 -14.22
N ARG A 35 -10.93 16.33 -14.97
CA ARG A 35 -11.58 15.65 -16.10
C ARG A 35 -12.84 14.87 -15.71
N THR A 36 -12.87 14.31 -14.50
CA THR A 36 -14.03 13.59 -13.94
C THR A 36 -14.92 14.46 -13.07
N ASN A 37 -14.66 15.78 -13.03
CA ASN A 37 -15.39 16.75 -12.22
C ASN A 37 -15.38 16.36 -10.73
N PHE A 38 -14.18 16.10 -10.18
CA PHE A 38 -13.93 15.71 -8.78
C PHE A 38 -14.85 14.56 -8.32
N LEU A 39 -14.91 13.51 -9.12
CA LEU A 39 -15.76 12.34 -8.90
C LEU A 39 -15.56 11.77 -7.47
N GLN A 40 -14.33 11.69 -7.01
CA GLN A 40 -13.96 11.13 -5.70
C GLN A 40 -14.58 11.91 -4.53
N ILE A 41 -14.86 13.20 -4.70
CA ILE A 41 -15.54 14.04 -3.70
C ILE A 41 -17.05 13.97 -3.92
N ARG A 42 -17.50 14.32 -5.13
CA ARG A 42 -18.91 14.46 -5.46
C ARG A 42 -19.70 13.15 -5.34
N LYS A 43 -19.08 12.03 -5.64
CA LYS A 43 -19.67 10.69 -5.58
C LYS A 43 -19.15 9.85 -4.41
N PHE A 44 -18.49 10.48 -3.43
CA PHE A 44 -17.97 9.79 -2.26
C PHE A 44 -19.04 9.01 -1.47
N PRO A 45 -20.23 9.61 -1.16
CA PRO A 45 -21.29 8.87 -0.48
C PRO A 45 -21.78 7.66 -1.29
N TYR A 46 -21.83 7.78 -2.61
CA TYR A 46 -22.17 6.69 -3.50
C TYR A 46 -21.10 5.58 -3.47
N ALA A 47 -19.82 5.94 -3.51
CA ALA A 47 -18.71 5.00 -3.39
C ALA A 47 -18.81 4.19 -2.08
N MET A 48 -19.02 4.87 -0.95
CA MET A 48 -19.17 4.21 0.36
C MET A 48 -20.41 3.28 0.39
N LYS A 49 -21.56 3.74 -0.12
CA LYS A 49 -22.79 2.93 -0.18
C LYS A 49 -22.60 1.65 -1.00
N ILE A 50 -21.94 1.75 -2.16
CA ILE A 50 -21.70 0.57 -3.03
C ILE A 50 -20.74 -0.39 -2.36
N THR A 51 -19.66 0.10 -1.81
CA THR A 51 -18.59 -0.74 -1.24
C THR A 51 -19.09 -1.43 0.02
N LEU A 52 -19.53 -0.66 1.01
CA LEU A 52 -20.06 -1.20 2.27
C LEU A 52 -21.30 -2.09 2.05
N GLY A 53 -22.21 -1.70 1.16
CA GLY A 53 -23.40 -2.49 0.85
C GLY A 53 -23.10 -3.83 0.18
N ARG A 54 -21.93 -3.99 -0.47
CA ARG A 54 -21.48 -5.26 -1.03
C ARG A 54 -20.68 -6.10 -0.03
N MET A 55 -19.98 -5.48 0.90
CA MET A 55 -19.27 -6.18 1.99
C MET A 55 -20.24 -7.04 2.83
N LEU A 56 -21.48 -6.58 2.98
CA LEU A 56 -22.49 -7.26 3.79
C LEU A 56 -23.25 -8.36 3.03
N LYS A 57 -23.06 -8.49 1.70
CA LYS A 57 -23.75 -9.50 0.89
C LYS A 57 -22.82 -10.68 0.61
N LYS A 58 -23.14 -11.85 1.18
CA LYS A 58 -22.50 -13.09 0.79
C LYS A 58 -22.78 -13.38 -0.69
N ARG A 59 -21.74 -13.52 -1.49
CA ARG A 59 -21.82 -13.93 -2.90
C ARG A 59 -20.63 -14.84 -3.18
N GLU A 60 -20.85 -15.88 -3.96
CA GLU A 60 -19.77 -16.68 -4.51
C GLU A 60 -19.30 -16.06 -5.83
N ALA A 61 -18.00 -16.06 -6.05
CA ALA A 61 -17.40 -15.64 -7.30
C ALA A 61 -17.45 -16.80 -8.31
N SER A 62 -17.49 -16.46 -9.58
CA SER A 62 -17.28 -17.43 -10.67
C SER A 62 -15.88 -18.03 -10.61
N ASP A 63 -15.69 -19.19 -11.25
CA ASP A 63 -14.36 -19.82 -11.32
C ASP A 63 -13.33 -18.89 -11.98
N GLY A 64 -12.13 -18.83 -11.41
CA GLY A 64 -11.06 -17.95 -11.86
C GLY A 64 -11.25 -16.46 -11.50
N ALA A 65 -12.17 -16.14 -10.60
CA ALA A 65 -12.45 -14.78 -10.17
C ALA A 65 -12.49 -14.64 -8.63
N LEU A 66 -12.40 -13.40 -8.17
CA LEU A 66 -12.65 -12.97 -6.78
C LEU A 66 -14.00 -12.28 -6.69
N THR A 67 -14.67 -12.36 -5.55
CA THR A 67 -15.77 -11.42 -5.31
C THR A 67 -15.22 -9.98 -5.29
N PRO A 68 -16.03 -8.95 -5.60
CA PRO A 68 -15.58 -7.55 -5.49
C PRO A 68 -15.02 -7.21 -4.10
N PHE A 69 -15.55 -7.82 -3.04
CA PHE A 69 -15.06 -7.68 -1.69
C PHE A 69 -13.69 -8.36 -1.48
N GLN A 70 -13.52 -9.60 -1.95
CA GLN A 70 -12.22 -10.29 -1.92
C GLN A 70 -11.16 -9.51 -2.71
N ALA A 71 -11.53 -8.93 -3.85
CA ALA A 71 -10.60 -8.14 -4.64
C ALA A 71 -10.12 -6.89 -3.90
N VAL A 72 -11.03 -6.14 -3.25
CA VAL A 72 -10.62 -4.98 -2.45
C VAL A 72 -9.85 -5.39 -1.19
N CYS A 73 -10.20 -6.49 -0.53
CA CYS A 73 -9.42 -7.00 0.59
C CYS A 73 -8.03 -7.43 0.16
N THR A 74 -7.87 -8.02 -1.03
CA THR A 74 -6.56 -8.39 -1.57
C THR A 74 -5.72 -7.15 -1.91
N ALA A 75 -6.33 -6.10 -2.44
CA ALA A 75 -5.65 -4.82 -2.67
C ALA A 75 -5.28 -4.14 -1.33
N LEU A 76 -6.21 -4.07 -0.38
CA LEU A 76 -5.95 -3.56 0.97
C LEU A 76 -4.90 -4.39 1.73
N ALA A 77 -4.82 -5.70 1.48
CA ALA A 77 -3.78 -6.54 2.07
C ALA A 77 -2.38 -6.08 1.66
N ALA A 78 -2.21 -5.61 0.42
CA ALA A 78 -0.94 -5.09 -0.06
C ALA A 78 -0.65 -3.66 0.42
N THR A 79 -1.67 -2.80 0.51
CA THR A 79 -1.52 -1.38 0.84
C THR A 79 -1.52 -1.11 2.34
N VAL A 80 -2.46 -1.72 3.09
CA VAL A 80 -2.52 -1.57 4.56
C VAL A 80 -1.47 -2.50 5.20
N GLY A 81 -0.34 -1.92 5.51
CA GLY A 81 0.83 -2.65 5.98
C GLY A 81 1.66 -1.86 6.98
N THR A 82 2.94 -2.22 7.03
CA THR A 82 3.92 -1.54 7.90
C THR A 82 4.10 -0.06 7.55
N GLY A 83 3.78 0.35 6.32
CA GLY A 83 3.80 1.74 5.87
C GLY A 83 2.84 2.65 6.64
N ASN A 84 1.66 2.14 7.02
CA ASN A 84 0.67 2.89 7.79
C ASN A 84 1.10 3.14 9.24
N VAL A 85 2.03 2.37 9.75
CA VAL A 85 2.55 2.47 11.13
C VAL A 85 3.90 3.18 11.13
N ALA A 86 4.92 2.56 10.55
CA ALA A 86 6.28 3.09 10.50
C ALA A 86 6.44 4.26 9.51
N GLY A 87 5.75 4.21 8.37
CA GLY A 87 5.82 5.27 7.36
C GLY A 87 5.22 6.60 7.84
N VAL A 88 4.11 6.55 8.57
CA VAL A 88 3.48 7.72 9.20
C VAL A 88 4.38 8.31 10.28
N ALA A 89 4.95 7.45 11.15
CA ALA A 89 5.91 7.87 12.16
C ALA A 89 7.12 8.58 11.54
N GLY A 90 7.70 8.02 10.48
CA GLY A 90 8.80 8.63 9.73
C GLY A 90 8.41 9.93 9.03
N ALA A 91 7.17 10.06 8.53
CA ALA A 91 6.67 11.29 7.95
C ALA A 91 6.60 12.42 9.00
N ILE A 92 6.06 12.11 10.18
CA ILE A 92 5.97 13.06 11.30
C ILE A 92 7.35 13.46 11.79
N ALA A 93 8.26 12.50 12.00
CA ALA A 93 9.58 12.76 12.54
C ALA A 93 10.41 13.68 11.61
N ILE A 94 10.39 13.45 10.31
CA ILE A 94 11.21 14.21 9.34
C ILE A 94 10.48 15.44 8.80
N GLY A 95 9.17 15.32 8.56
CA GLY A 95 8.35 16.34 7.93
C GLY A 95 7.52 17.20 8.90
N GLY A 96 7.54 16.85 10.19
CA GLY A 96 6.69 17.47 11.20
C GLY A 96 5.22 17.02 11.09
N PRO A 97 4.36 17.46 12.02
CA PRO A 97 2.92 17.15 12.01
C PRO A 97 2.23 17.52 10.70
N GLY A 98 2.70 18.58 10.03
CA GLY A 98 2.16 19.06 8.76
C GLY A 98 2.29 18.06 7.60
N ALA A 99 3.20 17.08 7.68
CA ALA A 99 3.31 16.01 6.70
C ALA A 99 1.98 15.23 6.56
N ILE A 100 1.20 15.12 7.63
CA ILE A 100 -0.11 14.44 7.61
C ILE A 100 -1.13 15.19 6.74
N PHE A 101 -1.15 16.51 6.79
CA PHE A 101 -1.98 17.30 5.88
C PHE A 101 -1.66 16.99 4.40
N TRP A 102 -0.39 16.92 4.06
CA TRP A 102 0.04 16.60 2.70
C TRP A 102 -0.22 15.15 2.31
N MET A 103 -0.23 14.22 3.27
CA MET A 103 -0.74 12.86 3.06
C MET A 103 -2.22 12.89 2.68
N TRP A 104 -3.06 13.69 3.35
CA TRP A 104 -4.48 13.83 3.01
C TRP A 104 -4.69 14.40 1.61
N ILE A 105 -3.93 15.43 1.23
CA ILE A 105 -4.01 16.01 -0.11
C ILE A 105 -3.61 14.98 -1.18
N SER A 106 -2.52 14.24 -0.96
CA SER A 106 -2.11 13.18 -1.89
C SER A 106 -3.14 12.06 -2.00
N ALA A 107 -3.75 11.66 -0.88
CA ALA A 107 -4.80 10.65 -0.87
C ALA A 107 -6.06 11.10 -1.60
N LEU A 108 -6.49 12.37 -1.39
CA LEU A 108 -7.66 12.93 -2.05
C LEU A 108 -7.52 12.91 -3.58
N LEU A 109 -6.36 13.27 -4.10
CA LEU A 109 -6.06 13.20 -5.53
C LEU A 109 -5.79 11.75 -5.98
N GLY A 110 -5.12 10.98 -5.15
CA GLY A 110 -4.86 9.55 -5.33
C GLY A 110 -6.12 8.70 -5.47
N MET A 111 -7.22 9.06 -4.79
CA MET A 111 -8.51 8.38 -4.94
C MET A 111 -8.98 8.40 -6.40
N CYS A 112 -8.81 9.50 -7.12
CA CYS A 112 -9.20 9.58 -8.52
C CYS A 112 -8.25 8.80 -9.42
N THR A 113 -6.96 8.82 -9.12
CA THR A 113 -5.96 8.01 -9.83
C THR A 113 -6.26 6.53 -9.65
N LYS A 114 -6.43 6.05 -8.41
CA LYS A 114 -6.76 4.66 -8.10
C LYS A 114 -8.09 4.23 -8.74
N PHE A 115 -9.11 5.08 -8.69
CA PHE A 115 -10.38 4.86 -9.40
C PHE A 115 -10.15 4.61 -10.89
N SER A 116 -9.30 5.43 -11.53
CA SER A 116 -9.00 5.32 -12.96
C SER A 116 -8.22 4.04 -13.27
N GLU A 117 -7.20 3.72 -12.47
CA GLU A 117 -6.41 2.48 -12.58
C GLU A 117 -7.31 1.24 -12.48
N VAL A 118 -8.16 1.18 -11.47
CA VAL A 118 -9.08 0.05 -11.26
C VAL A 118 -10.09 -0.06 -12.40
N THR A 119 -10.66 1.05 -12.84
CA THR A 119 -11.61 1.08 -13.95
C THR A 119 -10.98 0.57 -15.24
N LEU A 120 -9.77 1.04 -15.58
CA LEU A 120 -9.01 0.58 -16.75
C LEU A 120 -8.63 -0.90 -16.63
N ALA A 121 -8.19 -1.33 -15.45
CA ALA A 121 -7.77 -2.71 -15.23
C ALA A 121 -8.91 -3.72 -15.41
N VAL A 122 -10.11 -3.39 -14.97
CA VAL A 122 -11.31 -4.24 -15.18
C VAL A 122 -11.78 -4.17 -16.64
N HIS A 123 -11.69 -3.00 -17.28
CA HIS A 123 -12.13 -2.82 -18.67
C HIS A 123 -11.24 -3.58 -19.66
N PHE A 124 -9.92 -3.52 -19.51
CA PHE A 124 -8.95 -4.11 -20.42
C PHE A 124 -8.39 -5.46 -19.98
N ARG A 125 -8.96 -6.10 -18.97
CA ARG A 125 -8.54 -7.42 -18.50
C ARG A 125 -8.79 -8.51 -19.53
N GLU A 126 -8.07 -9.61 -19.36
CA GLU A 126 -8.20 -10.83 -20.17
C GLU A 126 -8.54 -12.03 -19.27
N ARG A 127 -8.83 -13.17 -19.87
CA ARG A 127 -8.78 -14.47 -19.20
C ARG A 127 -7.53 -15.22 -19.68
N ASN A 128 -6.77 -15.74 -18.72
CA ASN A 128 -5.61 -16.57 -19.03
C ASN A 128 -6.03 -17.99 -19.46
N LYS A 129 -5.05 -18.84 -19.76
CA LYS A 129 -5.27 -20.23 -20.17
C LYS A 129 -5.91 -21.10 -19.08
N ASP A 130 -5.75 -20.72 -17.83
CA ASP A 130 -6.31 -21.40 -16.66
C ASP A 130 -7.73 -20.92 -16.33
N GLY A 131 -8.24 -19.94 -17.09
CA GLY A 131 -9.57 -19.35 -16.93
C GLY A 131 -9.65 -18.20 -15.93
N ASP A 132 -8.54 -17.84 -15.29
CA ASP A 132 -8.46 -16.72 -14.35
C ASP A 132 -8.56 -15.38 -15.04
N TYR A 133 -9.19 -14.39 -14.40
CA TYR A 133 -9.07 -12.99 -14.80
C TYR A 133 -7.67 -12.47 -14.52
N VAL A 134 -7.07 -11.86 -15.52
CA VAL A 134 -5.75 -11.20 -15.47
C VAL A 134 -5.85 -9.79 -16.01
N GLY A 135 -5.29 -8.83 -15.28
CA GLY A 135 -5.37 -7.41 -15.64
C GLY A 135 -4.36 -6.59 -14.84
N GLY A 136 -4.48 -5.29 -14.95
CA GLY A 136 -3.56 -4.34 -14.36
C GLY A 136 -2.84 -3.50 -15.41
N PRO A 137 -1.81 -2.71 -15.03
CA PRO A 137 -1.13 -1.79 -15.94
C PRO A 137 -0.63 -2.43 -17.22
N MET A 138 -0.01 -3.61 -17.14
CA MET A 138 0.50 -4.32 -18.30
C MET A 138 -0.60 -4.65 -19.32
N TYR A 139 -1.81 -4.96 -18.87
CA TYR A 139 -2.92 -5.30 -19.74
C TYR A 139 -3.61 -4.07 -20.33
N TYR A 140 -3.86 -3.00 -19.56
CA TYR A 140 -4.45 -1.81 -20.16
C TYR A 140 -3.46 -1.01 -21.04
N ILE A 141 -2.15 -1.18 -20.83
CA ILE A 141 -1.14 -0.68 -21.79
C ILE A 141 -1.22 -1.51 -23.08
N LYS A 142 -1.21 -2.84 -22.98
CA LYS A 142 -1.25 -3.74 -24.12
C LYS A 142 -2.53 -3.58 -24.94
N ASN A 143 -3.69 -3.51 -24.28
CA ASN A 143 -5.00 -3.56 -24.94
C ASN A 143 -5.58 -2.17 -25.21
N GLY A 144 -5.16 -1.15 -24.48
CA GLY A 144 -5.70 0.21 -24.58
C GLY A 144 -4.84 1.17 -25.39
N LEU A 145 -3.53 0.93 -25.50
CA LEU A 145 -2.60 1.80 -26.20
C LEU A 145 -2.14 1.22 -27.53
N LYS A 146 -1.62 2.10 -28.41
CA LYS A 146 -1.03 1.69 -29.70
C LYS A 146 0.24 0.85 -29.48
N LYS A 147 0.58 -0.03 -30.44
CA LYS A 147 1.70 -0.98 -30.37
C LYS A 147 3.05 -0.35 -29.95
N HIS A 148 3.34 0.87 -30.36
CA HIS A 148 4.60 1.53 -30.01
C HIS A 148 4.73 1.87 -28.50
N TRP A 149 3.65 1.79 -27.73
CA TRP A 149 3.65 1.95 -26.27
C TRP A 149 3.76 0.62 -25.49
N HIS A 150 3.65 -0.53 -26.17
CA HIS A 150 3.59 -1.82 -25.48
C HIS A 150 4.84 -2.15 -24.66
N TRP A 151 5.99 -1.55 -25.00
CA TRP A 151 7.21 -1.71 -24.21
C TRP A 151 7.05 -1.26 -22.76
N LEU A 152 6.16 -0.30 -22.47
CA LEU A 152 5.83 0.11 -21.12
C LEU A 152 5.20 -1.00 -20.29
N ALA A 153 4.43 -1.91 -20.91
CA ALA A 153 3.83 -3.06 -20.23
C ALA A 153 4.90 -4.05 -19.75
N TYR A 154 5.89 -4.31 -20.60
CA TYR A 154 7.02 -5.18 -20.25
C TYR A 154 7.89 -4.53 -19.17
N LEU A 155 8.13 -3.23 -19.26
CA LEU A 155 8.90 -2.47 -18.28
C LEU A 155 8.20 -2.48 -16.90
N PHE A 156 6.89 -2.20 -16.87
CA PHE A 156 6.09 -2.28 -15.65
C PHE A 156 6.20 -3.67 -15.01
N SER A 157 6.00 -4.73 -15.79
CA SER A 157 6.03 -6.10 -15.31
C SER A 157 7.43 -6.52 -14.82
N ALA A 158 8.49 -6.08 -15.50
CA ALA A 158 9.87 -6.35 -15.06
C ALA A 158 10.17 -5.67 -13.71
N PHE A 159 9.82 -4.40 -13.56
CA PHE A 159 9.97 -3.69 -12.29
C PHE A 159 9.11 -4.32 -11.19
N GLY A 160 7.89 -4.76 -11.53
CA GLY A 160 7.01 -5.46 -10.60
C GLY A 160 7.64 -6.74 -10.06
N VAL A 161 8.19 -7.59 -10.92
CA VAL A 161 8.86 -8.83 -10.50
C VAL A 161 10.06 -8.55 -9.59
N LEU A 162 10.83 -7.50 -9.83
CA LEU A 162 11.97 -7.13 -8.98
C LEU A 162 11.52 -6.57 -7.63
N THR A 163 10.49 -5.73 -7.65
CA THR A 163 9.97 -5.07 -6.45
C THR A 163 9.39 -6.06 -5.43
N VAL A 164 8.67 -7.09 -5.90
CA VAL A 164 7.92 -7.98 -5.00
C VAL A 164 8.83 -8.80 -4.10
N PHE A 165 10.04 -9.13 -4.51
CA PHE A 165 10.99 -9.88 -3.68
C PHE A 165 11.50 -9.05 -2.49
N GLY A 166 11.73 -7.75 -2.68
CA GLY A 166 12.15 -6.84 -1.63
C GLY A 166 10.98 -6.26 -0.85
N THR A 167 10.33 -5.24 -1.41
CA THR A 167 9.26 -4.49 -0.73
C THR A 167 8.05 -5.36 -0.37
N GLY A 168 7.69 -6.29 -1.24
CA GLY A 168 6.53 -7.16 -1.04
C GLY A 168 6.78 -8.37 -0.14
N ASN A 169 8.02 -8.79 0.08
CA ASN A 169 8.33 -10.02 0.82
C ASN A 169 9.42 -9.80 1.88
N ALA A 170 10.69 -9.75 1.48
CA ALA A 170 11.81 -9.82 2.42
C ALA A 170 11.76 -8.75 3.52
N THR A 171 11.38 -7.51 3.17
CA THR A 171 11.23 -6.42 4.14
C THR A 171 10.07 -6.64 5.09
N GLN A 172 8.99 -7.24 4.62
CA GLN A 172 7.82 -7.56 5.43
C GLN A 172 8.15 -8.68 6.43
N VAL A 173 8.83 -9.73 5.96
CA VAL A 173 9.29 -10.82 6.85
C VAL A 173 10.28 -10.28 7.91
N ASN A 174 11.21 -9.42 7.52
CA ASN A 174 12.10 -8.75 8.46
C ASN A 174 11.34 -7.94 9.52
N THR A 175 10.27 -7.26 9.12
CA THR A 175 9.40 -6.56 10.06
C THR A 175 8.70 -7.52 11.04
N ILE A 176 8.26 -8.69 10.57
CA ILE A 176 7.64 -9.72 11.43
C ILE A 176 8.66 -10.20 12.46
N THR A 177 9.87 -10.58 12.03
CA THR A 177 10.90 -11.07 12.95
C THR A 177 11.29 -10.00 13.96
N THR A 178 11.53 -8.76 13.52
CA THR A 178 11.84 -7.64 14.41
C THR A 178 10.73 -7.36 15.43
N ALA A 179 9.47 -7.45 15.02
CA ALA A 179 8.33 -7.22 15.92
C ALA A 179 8.24 -8.34 17.00
N ILE A 180 8.45 -9.60 16.59
CA ILE A 180 8.45 -10.75 17.50
C ILE A 180 9.65 -10.65 18.46
N ASP A 181 10.86 -10.40 17.93
CA ASP A 181 12.07 -10.26 18.74
C ASP A 181 11.91 -9.15 19.79
N SER A 182 11.42 -7.98 19.39
CA SER A 182 11.18 -6.86 20.30
C SER A 182 10.18 -7.21 21.40
N ALA A 183 9.12 -7.95 21.08
CA ALA A 183 8.16 -8.39 22.08
C ALA A 183 8.79 -9.40 23.06
N LEU A 184 9.58 -10.36 22.58
CA LEU A 184 10.24 -11.36 23.42
C LEU A 184 11.35 -10.76 24.29
N TYR A 185 12.12 -9.80 23.78
CA TYR A 185 13.13 -9.07 24.57
C TYR A 185 12.50 -8.27 25.70
N ASN A 186 11.37 -7.62 25.46
CA ASN A 186 10.66 -6.87 26.50
C ASN A 186 10.25 -7.74 27.69
N TYR A 187 10.09 -9.05 27.50
CA TYR A 187 9.74 -10.01 28.53
C TYR A 187 10.95 -10.88 28.98
N ASN A 188 12.15 -10.60 28.51
CA ASN A 188 13.38 -11.36 28.79
C ASN A 188 13.25 -12.87 28.45
N LEU A 189 12.50 -13.20 27.41
CA LEU A 189 12.24 -14.59 27.00
C LEU A 189 13.28 -15.14 26.03
N ILE A 190 14.09 -14.26 25.41
CA ILE A 190 15.10 -14.64 24.42
C ILE A 190 16.36 -13.80 24.59
N SER A 191 17.52 -14.38 24.28
CA SER A 191 18.81 -13.70 24.15
C SER A 191 19.12 -13.38 22.69
N GLU A 192 20.12 -12.50 22.44
CA GLU A 192 20.55 -12.17 21.07
C GLU A 192 20.96 -13.40 20.26
N ASP A 193 21.67 -14.35 20.88
CA ASP A 193 22.05 -15.61 20.22
C ASP A 193 20.85 -16.50 19.88
N GLY A 194 19.82 -16.49 20.71
CA GLY A 194 18.58 -17.24 20.48
C GLY A 194 17.73 -16.65 19.38
N ALA A 195 17.78 -15.33 19.16
CA ALA A 195 16.99 -14.64 18.13
C ALA A 195 17.32 -15.12 16.72
N ALA A 196 18.61 -15.34 16.40
CA ALA A 196 19.00 -15.82 15.07
C ALA A 196 18.37 -17.18 14.72
N THR A 197 18.34 -18.12 15.67
CA THR A 197 17.72 -19.44 15.48
C THR A 197 16.19 -19.31 15.36
N LEU A 198 15.57 -18.48 16.20
CA LEU A 198 14.14 -18.23 16.15
C LEU A 198 13.73 -17.61 14.81
N ASN A 199 14.48 -16.62 14.33
CA ASN A 199 14.22 -15.93 13.07
C ASN A 199 14.31 -16.89 11.87
N LEU A 200 15.26 -17.83 11.88
CA LEU A 200 15.32 -18.88 10.87
C LEU A 200 14.06 -19.76 10.90
N ILE A 201 13.61 -20.19 12.08
CA ILE A 201 12.39 -20.99 12.24
C ILE A 201 11.18 -20.21 11.74
N ILE A 202 11.03 -18.93 12.11
CA ILE A 202 9.97 -18.06 11.64
C ILE A 202 10.00 -17.94 10.11
N GLY A 203 11.18 -17.73 9.51
CA GLY A 203 11.36 -17.67 8.07
C GLY A 203 10.90 -18.94 7.34
N ILE A 204 11.23 -20.11 7.87
CA ILE A 204 10.80 -21.41 7.32
C ILE A 204 9.29 -21.59 7.43
N VAL A 205 8.71 -21.27 8.59
CA VAL A 205 7.25 -21.35 8.80
C VAL A 205 6.51 -20.40 7.85
N LEU A 206 6.97 -19.16 7.74
CA LEU A 206 6.38 -18.18 6.82
C LEU A 206 6.53 -18.63 5.37
N ALA A 207 7.67 -19.16 4.95
CA ALA A 207 7.85 -19.70 3.60
C ALA A 207 6.83 -20.80 3.29
N GLY A 208 6.61 -21.71 4.24
CA GLY A 208 5.59 -22.77 4.12
C GLY A 208 4.17 -22.21 4.01
N LEU A 209 3.80 -21.24 4.85
CA LEU A 209 2.47 -20.61 4.84
C LEU A 209 2.23 -19.82 3.54
N ILE A 210 3.23 -19.05 3.08
CA ILE A 210 3.16 -18.28 1.83
C ILE A 210 2.98 -19.24 0.66
N ALA A 211 3.79 -20.30 0.57
CA ALA A 211 3.68 -21.31 -0.47
C ALA A 211 2.29 -21.97 -0.48
N LEU A 212 1.79 -22.37 0.71
CA LEU A 212 0.47 -22.98 0.85
C LEU A 212 -0.65 -22.09 0.32
N ILE A 213 -0.58 -20.77 0.59
CA ILE A 213 -1.62 -19.82 0.17
C ILE A 213 -1.49 -19.53 -1.32
N LEU A 214 -0.31 -19.17 -1.81
CA LEU A 214 -0.10 -18.77 -3.20
C LEU A 214 -0.33 -19.93 -4.18
N LEU A 215 0.17 -21.13 -3.88
CA LEU A 215 -0.04 -22.32 -4.71
C LEU A 215 -1.51 -22.76 -4.73
N GLY A 216 -2.32 -22.35 -3.75
CA GLY A 216 -3.76 -22.52 -3.76
C GLY A 216 -4.52 -21.62 -4.73
N GLY A 217 -3.79 -20.74 -5.44
CA GLY A 217 -4.32 -19.87 -6.47
C GLY A 217 -5.15 -18.70 -5.94
N ILE A 218 -5.75 -17.96 -6.88
CA ILE A 218 -6.45 -16.72 -6.60
C ILE A 218 -7.59 -16.87 -5.59
N LYS A 219 -8.31 -17.99 -5.64
CA LYS A 219 -9.44 -18.28 -4.75
C LYS A 219 -8.99 -18.35 -3.29
N ARG A 220 -7.87 -19.03 -3.01
CA ARG A 220 -7.31 -19.13 -1.66
C ARG A 220 -6.77 -17.79 -1.16
N ILE A 221 -6.10 -17.05 -2.03
CA ILE A 221 -5.63 -15.69 -1.72
C ILE A 221 -6.82 -14.83 -1.26
N GLY A 222 -7.90 -14.79 -2.04
CA GLY A 222 -9.10 -14.04 -1.70
C GLY A 222 -9.76 -14.48 -0.39
N GLN A 223 -9.84 -15.79 -0.12
CA GLN A 223 -10.40 -16.33 1.13
C GLN A 223 -9.58 -15.97 2.37
N VAL A 224 -8.26 -15.88 2.25
CA VAL A 224 -7.39 -15.46 3.34
C VAL A 224 -7.50 -13.96 3.57
N THR A 225 -7.40 -13.16 2.52
CA THR A 225 -7.40 -11.70 2.62
C THR A 225 -8.74 -11.15 3.09
N GLU A 226 -9.87 -11.72 2.67
CA GLU A 226 -11.20 -11.29 3.12
C GLU A 226 -11.47 -11.47 4.62
N LYS A 227 -10.71 -12.35 5.28
CA LYS A 227 -10.79 -12.56 6.74
C LYS A 227 -9.73 -11.76 7.48
N LEU A 228 -8.49 -11.82 6.99
CA LEU A 228 -7.34 -11.20 7.63
C LEU A 228 -7.43 -9.67 7.63
N VAL A 229 -7.79 -9.07 6.49
CA VAL A 229 -7.78 -7.61 6.35
C VAL A 229 -8.82 -6.91 7.23
N PRO A 230 -10.09 -7.30 7.24
CA PRO A 230 -11.04 -6.69 8.17
C PRO A 230 -10.67 -6.91 9.63
N PHE A 231 -10.17 -8.11 9.99
CA PHE A 231 -9.72 -8.40 11.35
C PHE A 231 -8.60 -7.45 11.79
N MET A 232 -7.52 -7.35 11.00
CA MET A 232 -6.38 -6.50 11.36
C MET A 232 -6.75 -5.01 11.39
N ALA A 233 -7.59 -4.56 10.44
CA ALA A 233 -8.02 -3.16 10.38
C ALA A 233 -8.90 -2.78 11.57
N ILE A 234 -9.90 -3.59 11.90
CA ILE A 234 -10.79 -3.34 13.04
C ILE A 234 -9.99 -3.35 14.34
N MET A 235 -9.13 -4.35 14.52
CA MET A 235 -8.25 -4.46 15.68
C MET A 235 -7.41 -3.20 15.88
N TYR A 236 -6.75 -2.73 14.81
CA TYR A 236 -5.92 -1.53 14.84
C TYR A 236 -6.73 -0.27 15.11
N ILE A 237 -7.89 -0.12 14.45
CA ILE A 237 -8.79 1.03 14.63
C ILE A 237 -9.28 1.11 16.09
N LEU A 238 -9.69 0.00 16.68
CA LEU A 238 -10.18 -0.03 18.05
C LEU A 238 -9.09 0.38 19.06
N LEU A 239 -7.87 -0.10 18.88
CA LEU A 239 -6.74 0.32 19.73
C LEU A 239 -6.42 1.80 19.57
N ALA A 240 -6.33 2.28 18.33
CA ALA A 240 -6.04 3.68 18.07
C ALA A 240 -7.13 4.60 18.64
N LEU A 241 -8.39 4.24 18.49
CA LEU A 241 -9.51 4.98 19.09
C LEU A 241 -9.41 5.03 20.62
N GLY A 242 -8.99 3.96 21.27
CA GLY A 242 -8.78 3.94 22.71
C GLY A 242 -7.74 4.98 23.17
N VAL A 243 -6.61 5.11 22.47
CA VAL A 243 -5.60 6.16 22.74
C VAL A 243 -6.19 7.55 22.53
N ILE A 244 -6.93 7.76 21.44
CA ILE A 244 -7.53 9.06 21.10
C ILE A 244 -8.59 9.45 22.13
N VAL A 245 -9.43 8.52 22.59
CA VAL A 245 -10.46 8.78 23.61
C VAL A 245 -9.84 9.19 24.92
N VAL A 246 -8.77 8.52 25.36
CA VAL A 246 -8.03 8.89 26.59
C VAL A 246 -7.45 10.30 26.49
N HIS A 247 -7.00 10.69 25.30
CA HIS A 247 -6.38 12.01 25.05
C HIS A 247 -7.28 12.93 24.21
N VAL A 248 -8.61 12.79 24.30
CA VAL A 248 -9.56 13.56 23.48
C VAL A 248 -9.37 15.09 23.59
N GLY A 249 -8.94 15.57 24.75
CA GLY A 249 -8.63 17.00 24.96
C GLY A 249 -7.45 17.51 24.12
N ALA A 250 -6.52 16.64 23.70
CA ALA A 250 -5.40 17.01 22.84
C ALA A 250 -5.76 17.08 21.34
N VAL A 251 -6.85 16.44 20.93
CA VAL A 251 -7.23 16.32 19.51
C VAL A 251 -7.34 17.66 18.79
N PRO A 252 -8.02 18.71 19.33
CA PRO A 252 -8.10 20.00 18.66
C PRO A 252 -6.72 20.66 18.45
N ALA A 253 -5.84 20.58 19.45
CA ALA A 253 -4.48 21.11 19.36
C ALA A 253 -3.63 20.37 18.33
N VAL A 254 -3.79 19.05 18.24
CA VAL A 254 -3.10 18.21 17.25
C VAL A 254 -3.55 18.54 15.83
N PHE A 255 -4.86 18.69 15.59
CA PHE A 255 -5.35 19.12 14.27
C PHE A 255 -4.85 20.52 13.90
N SER A 256 -4.82 21.45 14.86
CA SER A 256 -4.23 22.77 14.65
C SER A 256 -2.74 22.68 14.30
N ALA A 257 -1.97 21.81 14.99
CA ALA A 257 -0.56 21.59 14.71
C ALA A 257 -0.34 20.96 13.32
N ILE A 258 -1.21 20.04 12.87
CA ILE A 258 -1.17 19.45 11.53
C ILE A 258 -1.39 20.52 10.47
N ILE A 259 -2.44 21.34 10.58
CA ILE A 259 -2.77 22.37 9.60
C ILE A 259 -1.71 23.48 9.61
N ARG A 260 -1.32 24.00 10.76
CA ARG A 260 -0.29 25.03 10.86
C ARG A 260 1.07 24.53 10.39
N GLY A 261 1.46 23.32 10.82
CA GLY A 261 2.72 22.68 10.43
C GLY A 261 2.82 22.34 8.94
N ALA A 262 1.69 22.24 8.24
CA ALA A 262 1.69 22.04 6.79
C ALA A 262 2.29 23.22 6.03
N PHE A 263 2.14 24.42 6.53
CA PHE A 263 2.58 25.67 5.88
C PHE A 263 3.74 26.35 6.62
N ASP A 264 3.85 26.14 7.93
CA ASP A 264 4.92 26.65 8.78
C ASP A 264 5.40 25.53 9.74
N PRO A 265 6.13 24.53 9.24
CA PRO A 265 6.60 23.43 10.07
C PRO A 265 7.59 23.88 11.15
N ALA A 266 8.39 24.93 10.90
CA ALA A 266 9.36 25.45 11.84
C ALA A 266 8.69 25.95 13.14
N ALA A 267 7.54 26.61 13.02
CA ALA A 267 6.78 27.12 14.16
C ALA A 267 6.19 26.01 15.05
N VAL A 268 6.00 24.82 14.52
CA VAL A 268 5.41 23.68 15.25
C VAL A 268 6.47 22.72 15.78
N THR A 269 7.64 22.65 15.12
CA THR A 269 8.74 21.72 15.46
C THR A 269 9.92 22.39 16.17
N GLY A 270 9.76 23.64 16.61
CA GLY A 270 10.85 24.40 17.24
C GLY A 270 12.04 24.65 16.31
N GLY A 271 11.79 24.73 15.00
CA GLY A 271 12.83 24.96 13.98
C GLY A 271 13.50 23.68 13.45
N ALA A 272 13.23 22.51 14.02
CA ALA A 272 13.85 21.25 13.58
C ALA A 272 13.46 20.87 12.14
N VAL A 273 12.25 21.20 11.70
CA VAL A 273 11.80 21.08 10.32
C VAL A 273 11.70 22.46 9.71
N GLY A 274 12.76 22.90 9.07
CA GLY A 274 12.93 24.28 8.61
C GLY A 274 12.23 24.64 7.30
N SER A 275 11.60 23.69 6.60
CA SER A 275 11.10 23.92 5.25
C SER A 275 9.71 23.35 5.00
N PHE A 276 8.81 24.19 4.52
CA PHE A 276 7.51 23.78 3.96
C PHE A 276 7.65 22.64 2.93
N PHE A 277 8.63 22.72 2.03
CA PHE A 277 8.86 21.69 1.04
C PHE A 277 9.25 20.34 1.66
N MET A 278 9.92 20.33 2.80
CA MET A 278 10.26 19.09 3.50
C MET A 278 8.98 18.41 4.01
N SER A 279 8.10 19.16 4.66
CA SER A 279 6.81 18.64 5.15
C SER A 279 5.96 18.10 3.99
N MET A 280 5.83 18.89 2.92
CA MET A 280 5.09 18.50 1.71
C MET A 280 5.69 17.24 1.07
N LYS A 281 7.00 17.23 0.82
CA LYS A 281 7.70 16.10 0.20
C LYS A 281 7.51 14.83 0.99
N LYS A 282 7.69 14.88 2.30
CA LYS A 282 7.56 13.69 3.15
C LYS A 282 6.13 13.22 3.25
N GLY A 283 5.17 14.13 3.39
CA GLY A 283 3.75 13.80 3.44
C GLY A 283 3.26 13.15 2.15
N VAL A 284 3.50 13.78 1.01
CA VAL A 284 3.09 13.27 -0.31
C VAL A 284 3.75 11.92 -0.60
N SER A 285 5.07 11.81 -0.42
CA SER A 285 5.81 10.56 -0.70
C SER A 285 5.30 9.40 0.15
N ARG A 286 5.10 9.62 1.45
CA ARG A 286 4.62 8.56 2.36
C ARG A 286 3.15 8.24 2.15
N GLY A 287 2.32 9.21 1.76
CA GLY A 287 0.94 8.99 1.36
C GLY A 287 0.84 8.06 0.15
N ILE A 288 1.60 8.36 -0.91
CA ILE A 288 1.64 7.55 -2.13
C ILE A 288 2.20 6.15 -1.86
N PHE A 289 3.26 6.07 -1.06
CA PHE A 289 3.85 4.79 -0.68
C PHE A 289 2.86 3.89 0.09
N SER A 290 2.01 4.49 0.94
CA SER A 290 0.99 3.77 1.70
C SER A 290 -0.14 3.26 0.81
N ASN A 291 -0.81 4.15 0.05
CA ASN A 291 -2.02 3.81 -0.69
C ASN A 291 -1.76 3.30 -2.12
N GLU A 292 -0.53 3.33 -2.59
CA GLU A 292 -0.10 2.87 -3.91
C GLU A 292 -0.85 3.52 -5.10
N ALA A 293 -1.49 4.68 -4.91
CA ALA A 293 -2.16 5.39 -6.00
C ALA A 293 -1.13 6.01 -6.96
N GLY A 294 -1.21 5.65 -8.22
CA GLY A 294 -0.22 6.01 -9.24
C GLY A 294 0.83 4.92 -9.50
N LEU A 295 0.94 3.92 -8.62
CA LEU A 295 1.78 2.73 -8.84
C LEU A 295 1.12 1.71 -9.78
N GLY A 296 -0.21 1.64 -9.78
CA GLY A 296 -0.98 0.70 -10.60
C GLY A 296 -1.13 -0.68 -10.00
N THR A 297 -0.39 -1.03 -8.96
CA THR A 297 -0.30 -2.37 -8.36
C THR A 297 -1.64 -2.89 -7.85
N GLY A 298 -2.37 -2.10 -7.05
CA GLY A 298 -3.67 -2.49 -6.52
C GLY A 298 -4.71 -2.82 -7.61
N SER A 299 -4.59 -2.22 -8.78
CA SER A 299 -5.48 -2.49 -9.92
C SER A 299 -5.38 -3.94 -10.43
N ILE A 300 -4.26 -4.63 -10.17
CA ILE A 300 -4.06 -6.05 -10.51
C ILE A 300 -5.02 -6.95 -9.72
N ALA A 301 -5.19 -6.71 -8.42
CA ALA A 301 -6.15 -7.44 -7.59
C ALA A 301 -7.59 -7.13 -8.01
N HIS A 302 -7.90 -5.87 -8.26
CA HIS A 302 -9.23 -5.45 -8.68
C HIS A 302 -9.64 -5.99 -10.05
N ALA A 303 -8.69 -6.21 -10.95
CA ALA A 303 -8.95 -6.83 -12.26
C ALA A 303 -9.51 -8.25 -12.14
N CYS A 304 -9.19 -8.94 -11.04
CA CYS A 304 -9.67 -10.29 -10.75
C CYS A 304 -11.12 -10.32 -10.22
N ALA A 305 -11.75 -9.16 -9.98
CA ALA A 305 -13.11 -9.10 -9.44
C ALA A 305 -14.17 -9.64 -10.41
N ASP A 306 -15.10 -10.45 -9.91
CA ASP A 306 -16.27 -10.92 -10.67
C ASP A 306 -17.30 -9.81 -10.85
N THR A 307 -17.03 -8.94 -11.78
CA THR A 307 -17.90 -7.80 -12.14
C THR A 307 -17.85 -7.53 -13.63
N ARG A 308 -18.98 -7.14 -14.20
CA ARG A 308 -19.07 -6.66 -15.59
C ARG A 308 -19.02 -5.13 -15.68
N LYS A 309 -18.99 -4.43 -14.55
CA LYS A 309 -19.09 -2.95 -14.49
C LYS A 309 -17.77 -2.34 -13.99
N PRO A 310 -16.85 -1.93 -14.90
CA PRO A 310 -15.54 -1.38 -14.55
C PRO A 310 -15.61 -0.18 -13.61
N VAL A 311 -16.49 0.80 -13.92
CA VAL A 311 -16.67 2.02 -13.11
C VAL A 311 -17.12 1.67 -11.69
N LYS A 312 -18.01 0.66 -11.56
CA LYS A 312 -18.48 0.22 -10.25
C LYS A 312 -17.34 -0.36 -9.40
N GLN A 313 -16.39 -1.10 -10.03
CA GLN A 313 -15.20 -1.57 -9.35
C GLN A 313 -14.22 -0.42 -9.05
N GLY A 314 -14.15 0.58 -9.91
CA GLY A 314 -13.36 1.80 -9.67
C GLY A 314 -13.69 2.48 -8.35
N PHE A 315 -14.96 2.51 -7.93
CA PHE A 315 -15.35 3.06 -6.62
C PHE A 315 -14.76 2.30 -5.43
N PHE A 316 -14.44 1.01 -5.56
CA PHE A 316 -13.71 0.27 -4.53
C PHE A 316 -12.27 0.77 -4.39
N GLY A 317 -11.65 1.26 -5.48
CA GLY A 317 -10.35 1.94 -5.41
C GLY A 317 -10.40 3.25 -4.61
N ILE A 318 -11.49 4.02 -4.69
CA ILE A 318 -11.70 5.19 -3.82
C ILE A 318 -11.77 4.77 -2.35
N PHE A 319 -12.54 3.72 -2.06
CA PHE A 319 -12.66 3.17 -0.71
C PHE A 319 -11.32 2.67 -0.17
N GLU A 320 -10.53 1.99 -0.99
CA GLU A 320 -9.20 1.49 -0.63
C GLU A 320 -8.29 2.63 -0.14
N VAL A 321 -8.12 3.69 -0.94
CA VAL A 321 -7.29 4.84 -0.57
C VAL A 321 -7.84 5.58 0.65
N PHE A 322 -9.17 5.69 0.77
CA PHE A 322 -9.82 6.31 1.92
C PHE A 322 -9.51 5.55 3.21
N VAL A 323 -9.71 4.23 3.22
CA VAL A 323 -9.44 3.40 4.41
C VAL A 323 -7.96 3.42 4.76
N ASP A 324 -7.09 3.22 3.77
CA ASP A 324 -5.64 3.18 3.99
C ASP A 324 -5.10 4.50 4.58
N THR A 325 -5.32 5.60 3.88
CA THR A 325 -4.62 6.85 4.22
C THR A 325 -5.47 7.77 5.08
N ILE A 326 -6.74 8.03 4.71
CA ILE A 326 -7.57 8.97 5.47
C ILE A 326 -7.96 8.38 6.83
N VAL A 327 -8.22 7.06 6.92
CA VAL A 327 -8.58 6.43 8.19
C VAL A 327 -7.34 5.96 8.93
N ILE A 328 -6.63 4.95 8.43
CA ILE A 328 -5.58 4.26 9.21
C ILE A 328 -4.36 5.14 9.44
N CYS A 329 -3.83 5.84 8.41
CA CYS A 329 -2.68 6.73 8.62
C CYS A 329 -3.02 7.91 9.53
N THR A 330 -4.25 8.45 9.46
CA THR A 330 -4.69 9.53 10.37
C THR A 330 -4.78 9.04 11.81
N LEU A 331 -5.33 7.84 12.03
CA LEU A 331 -5.38 7.24 13.37
C LEU A 331 -3.97 7.04 13.94
N THR A 332 -3.03 6.55 13.14
CA THR A 332 -1.62 6.42 13.55
C THR A 332 -1.03 7.78 13.94
N ALA A 333 -1.27 8.80 13.12
CA ALA A 333 -0.79 10.16 13.42
C ALA A 333 -1.39 10.69 14.72
N LEU A 334 -2.68 10.49 14.97
CA LEU A 334 -3.33 10.89 16.21
C LEU A 334 -2.81 10.11 17.41
N VAL A 335 -2.55 8.81 17.28
CA VAL A 335 -1.90 8.01 18.34
C VAL A 335 -0.56 8.62 18.73
N ILE A 336 0.29 8.95 17.76
CA ILE A 336 1.61 9.54 18.02
C ILE A 336 1.46 10.93 18.65
N LEU A 337 0.69 11.81 18.03
CA LEU A 337 0.65 13.24 18.39
C LEU A 337 -0.21 13.54 19.63
N CYS A 338 -1.27 12.77 19.89
CA CYS A 338 -2.12 12.97 21.07
C CYS A 338 -1.52 12.33 22.33
N SER A 339 -0.74 11.26 22.21
CA SER A 339 -0.17 10.54 23.36
C SER A 339 0.93 11.29 24.09
N GLY A 340 1.46 12.37 23.50
CA GLY A 340 2.56 13.14 24.08
C GLY A 340 3.92 12.44 24.05
N VAL A 341 4.07 11.36 23.29
CA VAL A 341 5.36 10.69 23.08
C VAL A 341 6.35 11.67 22.45
N PRO A 342 7.58 11.78 22.98
CA PRO A 342 8.59 12.68 22.43
C PRO A 342 8.91 12.31 20.97
N VAL A 343 8.71 13.23 20.05
CA VAL A 343 9.08 13.08 18.65
C VAL A 343 10.45 13.74 18.44
N GLY A 344 11.44 12.95 18.06
CA GLY A 344 12.75 13.47 17.67
C GLY A 344 12.70 14.08 16.27
N TYR A 345 12.18 15.29 16.14
CA TYR A 345 12.06 15.97 14.86
C TYR A 345 13.43 16.16 14.18
N GLY A 346 13.48 15.87 12.87
CA GLY A 346 14.69 15.91 12.08
C GLY A 346 15.47 14.58 12.04
N ALA A 347 15.15 13.63 12.91
CA ALA A 347 15.74 12.29 12.93
C ALA A 347 14.78 11.25 12.32
N ALA A 348 15.34 10.15 11.77
CA ALA A 348 14.52 9.06 11.28
C ALA A 348 13.82 8.37 12.45
N ALA A 349 12.54 8.04 12.27
CA ALA A 349 11.76 7.23 13.21
C ALA A 349 10.99 6.16 12.45
N GLY A 350 10.70 5.06 13.13
CA GLY A 350 9.97 3.91 12.61
C GLY A 350 8.76 3.57 13.47
N ALA A 351 8.39 2.28 13.50
CA ALA A 351 7.23 1.79 14.21
C ALA A 351 7.30 2.01 15.73
N GLU A 352 8.51 2.13 16.30
CA GLU A 352 8.77 2.36 17.73
C GLU A 352 8.05 3.60 18.26
N LEU A 353 7.95 4.66 17.44
CA LEU A 353 7.24 5.88 17.83
C LEU A 353 5.74 5.63 17.98
N THR A 354 5.14 4.88 17.08
CA THR A 354 3.73 4.48 17.16
C THR A 354 3.48 3.53 18.34
N ILE A 355 4.37 2.56 18.54
CA ILE A 355 4.32 1.62 19.65
C ILE A 355 4.40 2.38 20.99
N GLY A 356 5.30 3.36 21.08
CA GLY A 356 5.38 4.27 22.23
C GLY A 356 4.05 4.97 22.54
N GLY A 357 3.36 5.44 21.50
CA GLY A 357 2.03 6.04 21.63
C GLY A 357 0.99 5.07 22.20
N PHE A 358 0.97 3.82 21.78
CA PHE A 358 0.12 2.80 22.38
C PHE A 358 0.52 2.46 23.80
N THR A 359 1.83 2.29 24.05
CA THR A 359 2.36 1.92 25.37
C THR A 359 2.03 2.98 26.43
N SER A 360 2.01 4.25 26.07
CA SER A 360 1.68 5.34 27.00
C SER A 360 0.27 5.22 27.62
N VAL A 361 -0.65 4.57 26.92
CA VAL A 361 -2.05 4.39 27.37
C VAL A 361 -2.29 3.00 27.93
N TYR A 362 -1.81 1.98 27.22
CA TYR A 362 -2.13 0.58 27.53
C TYR A 362 -1.08 -0.11 28.42
N GLY A 363 0.08 0.50 28.60
CA GLY A 363 1.20 -0.12 29.32
C GLY A 363 1.95 -1.16 28.50
N GLY A 364 2.92 -1.82 29.14
CA GLY A 364 3.88 -2.71 28.45
C GLY A 364 3.27 -3.92 27.74
N TRP A 365 2.11 -4.41 28.19
CA TRP A 365 1.46 -5.57 27.58
C TRP A 365 1.03 -5.33 26.11
N VAL A 366 0.84 -4.07 25.72
CA VAL A 366 0.46 -3.71 24.35
C VAL A 366 1.55 -4.04 23.34
N SER A 367 2.79 -4.25 23.79
CA SER A 367 3.89 -4.71 22.92
C SER A 367 3.59 -6.03 22.22
N ILE A 368 2.95 -6.98 22.93
CA ILE A 368 2.51 -8.26 22.33
C ILE A 368 1.45 -7.98 21.26
N PHE A 369 0.51 -7.12 21.57
CA PHE A 369 -0.59 -6.83 20.67
C PHE A 369 -0.12 -6.08 19.40
N THR A 370 0.79 -5.11 19.57
CA THR A 370 1.40 -4.40 18.44
C THR A 370 2.26 -5.33 17.58
N ALA A 371 2.96 -6.28 18.19
CA ALA A 371 3.69 -7.32 17.46
C ALA A 371 2.73 -8.19 16.63
N VAL A 372 1.60 -8.64 17.20
CA VAL A 372 0.57 -9.39 16.46
C VAL A 372 -0.01 -8.55 15.32
N ALA A 373 -0.31 -7.27 15.55
CA ALA A 373 -0.81 -6.36 14.52
C ALA A 373 0.20 -6.22 13.37
N MET A 374 1.48 -5.99 13.70
CA MET A 374 2.55 -5.89 12.70
C MET A 374 2.74 -7.18 11.91
N CYS A 375 2.65 -8.34 12.56
CA CYS A 375 2.67 -9.64 11.89
C CYS A 375 1.50 -9.79 10.90
N CYS A 376 0.28 -9.43 11.30
CA CYS A 376 -0.88 -9.47 10.42
C CYS A 376 -0.72 -8.53 9.23
N PHE A 377 -0.30 -7.28 9.45
CA PHE A 377 -0.07 -6.29 8.39
C PHE A 377 1.02 -6.74 7.41
N ALA A 378 2.18 -7.16 7.92
CA ALA A 378 3.27 -7.61 7.07
C ALA A 378 2.91 -8.89 6.30
N PHE A 379 2.27 -9.86 6.96
CA PHE A 379 1.87 -11.11 6.32
C PHE A 379 0.80 -10.89 5.23
N SER A 380 -0.19 -10.03 5.48
CA SER A 380 -1.18 -9.67 4.45
C SER A 380 -0.51 -9.02 3.24
N THR A 381 0.47 -8.14 3.47
CA THR A 381 1.24 -7.48 2.40
C THR A 381 2.00 -8.51 1.56
N ILE A 382 2.64 -9.51 2.19
CA ILE A 382 3.34 -10.59 1.47
C ILE A 382 2.37 -11.33 0.53
N ILE A 383 1.18 -11.64 0.98
CA ILE A 383 0.17 -12.36 0.19
C ILE A 383 -0.36 -11.49 -0.97
N GLY A 384 -0.66 -10.22 -0.73
CA GLY A 384 -1.12 -9.28 -1.76
C GLY A 384 -0.07 -9.06 -2.86
N TRP A 385 1.16 -8.79 -2.46
CA TRP A 385 2.29 -8.61 -3.39
C TRP A 385 2.68 -9.91 -4.11
N GLY A 386 2.48 -11.07 -3.47
CA GLY A 386 2.64 -12.38 -4.12
C GLY A 386 1.71 -12.54 -5.33
N LEU A 387 0.46 -12.06 -5.25
CA LEU A 387 -0.44 -12.02 -6.40
C LEU A 387 0.09 -11.07 -7.48
N TYR A 388 0.54 -9.86 -7.10
CA TYR A 388 1.05 -8.88 -8.07
C TYR A 388 2.25 -9.42 -8.85
N GLY A 389 3.22 -10.01 -8.14
CA GLY A 389 4.38 -10.64 -8.75
C GLY A 389 4.02 -11.79 -9.67
N THR A 390 3.07 -12.64 -9.25
CA THR A 390 2.58 -13.75 -10.09
C THR A 390 1.97 -13.23 -11.39
N ARG A 391 1.17 -12.16 -11.35
CA ARG A 391 0.59 -11.59 -12.57
C ARG A 391 1.61 -10.87 -13.45
N CYS A 392 2.65 -10.26 -12.86
CA CYS A 392 3.75 -9.65 -13.61
C CYS A 392 4.61 -10.72 -14.32
N ILE A 393 4.98 -11.80 -13.63
CA ILE A 393 5.77 -12.88 -14.24
C ILE A 393 4.97 -13.63 -15.30
N GLU A 394 3.67 -13.82 -15.08
CA GLU A 394 2.75 -14.43 -16.04
C GLU A 394 2.68 -13.61 -17.34
N PHE A 395 2.64 -12.30 -17.25
CA PHE A 395 2.63 -11.42 -18.41
C PHE A 395 3.91 -11.54 -19.24
N LEU A 396 5.07 -11.67 -18.57
CA LEU A 396 6.38 -11.77 -19.22
C LEU A 396 6.64 -13.14 -19.85
N PHE A 397 6.31 -14.23 -19.15
CA PHE A 397 6.74 -15.58 -19.48
C PHE A 397 5.58 -16.60 -19.63
N GLY A 398 4.35 -16.14 -19.41
CA GLY A 398 3.16 -16.99 -19.47
C GLY A 398 2.88 -17.75 -18.17
N SER A 399 1.70 -18.40 -18.10
CA SER A 399 1.19 -19.04 -16.86
C SER A 399 2.07 -20.18 -16.32
N LYS A 400 2.90 -20.81 -17.17
CA LYS A 400 3.85 -21.86 -16.74
C LYS A 400 4.89 -21.34 -15.75
N ALA A 401 5.20 -20.04 -15.77
CA ALA A 401 6.15 -19.41 -14.87
C ALA A 401 5.59 -19.16 -13.46
N ASN A 402 4.27 -19.24 -13.27
CA ASN A 402 3.61 -18.90 -12.00
C ASN A 402 4.07 -19.79 -10.85
N LYS A 403 4.04 -21.11 -11.00
CA LYS A 403 4.42 -22.05 -9.94
C LYS A 403 5.89 -21.94 -9.52
N PRO A 404 6.88 -21.94 -10.46
CA PRO A 404 8.27 -21.69 -10.09
C PRO A 404 8.47 -20.35 -9.38
N PHE A 405 7.82 -19.30 -9.86
CA PHE A 405 7.89 -17.97 -9.22
C PHE A 405 7.35 -18.02 -7.80
N MET A 406 6.17 -18.59 -7.57
CA MET A 406 5.55 -18.69 -6.24
C MET A 406 6.44 -19.44 -5.24
N LEU A 407 7.14 -20.50 -5.70
CA LEU A 407 8.09 -21.23 -4.85
C LEU A 407 9.31 -20.37 -4.50
N VAL A 408 9.94 -19.74 -5.49
CA VAL A 408 11.08 -18.84 -5.24
C VAL A 408 10.67 -17.67 -4.35
N TYR A 409 9.53 -17.05 -4.62
CA TYR A 409 8.98 -15.97 -3.80
C TYR A 409 8.79 -16.41 -2.35
N SER A 410 8.25 -17.60 -2.12
CA SER A 410 8.04 -18.13 -0.76
C SER A 410 9.38 -18.37 -0.04
N LEU A 411 10.39 -18.89 -0.73
CA LEU A 411 11.72 -19.14 -0.14
C LEU A 411 12.46 -17.84 0.23
N VAL A 412 12.18 -16.73 -0.43
CA VAL A 412 12.75 -15.41 -0.09
C VAL A 412 12.35 -14.97 1.32
N ALA A 413 11.27 -15.50 1.87
CA ALA A 413 10.92 -15.26 3.28
C ALA A 413 12.02 -15.68 4.26
N ILE A 414 12.75 -16.77 3.96
CA ILE A 414 13.88 -17.22 4.79
C ILE A 414 15.01 -16.20 4.75
N VAL A 415 15.29 -15.64 3.56
CA VAL A 415 16.29 -14.58 3.39
C VAL A 415 15.89 -13.32 4.17
N GLY A 416 14.62 -12.93 4.07
CA GLY A 416 14.06 -11.78 4.79
C GLY A 416 14.15 -11.91 6.32
N ALA A 417 14.01 -13.14 6.82
CA ALA A 417 14.09 -13.43 8.24
C ALA A 417 15.52 -13.43 8.81
N THR A 418 16.53 -13.73 7.98
CA THR A 418 17.89 -14.04 8.47
C THR A 418 18.97 -13.06 8.04
N MET A 419 18.70 -12.16 7.08
CA MET A 419 19.71 -11.26 6.51
C MET A 419 19.44 -9.79 6.84
N ASN A 420 20.52 -9.01 6.91
CA ASN A 420 20.40 -7.56 6.93
C ASN A 420 20.07 -7.04 5.52
N LEU A 421 18.93 -6.36 5.38
CA LEU A 421 18.33 -6.04 4.10
C LEU A 421 18.61 -4.60 3.61
N GLY A 422 19.47 -3.82 4.25
CA GLY A 422 19.62 -2.39 4.00
C GLY A 422 19.69 -1.97 2.52
N LEU A 423 20.65 -2.51 1.77
CA LEU A 423 20.77 -2.22 0.33
C LEU A 423 19.63 -2.84 -0.50
N MET A 424 19.24 -4.07 -0.18
CA MET A 424 18.14 -4.76 -0.88
C MET A 424 16.82 -4.01 -0.73
N TRP A 425 16.56 -3.48 0.47
CA TRP A 425 15.40 -2.61 0.71
C TRP A 425 15.43 -1.39 -0.22
N SER A 426 16.55 -0.66 -0.20
CA SER A 426 16.69 0.57 -1.00
C SER A 426 16.53 0.31 -2.51
N ILE A 427 17.07 -0.79 -3.01
CA ILE A 427 16.91 -1.21 -4.42
C ILE A 427 15.44 -1.54 -4.72
N ALA A 428 14.78 -2.30 -3.88
CA ALA A 428 13.37 -2.66 -4.06
C ALA A 428 12.46 -1.42 -4.02
N GLU A 429 12.72 -0.47 -3.13
CA GLU A 429 12.00 0.81 -3.07
C GLU A 429 12.19 1.63 -4.35
N THR A 430 13.38 1.59 -4.94
CA THR A 430 13.67 2.25 -6.21
C THR A 430 12.86 1.63 -7.35
N PHE A 431 12.84 0.31 -7.48
CA PHE A 431 12.02 -0.36 -8.50
C PHE A 431 10.53 -0.15 -8.29
N ASN A 432 10.08 -0.10 -7.04
CA ASN A 432 8.71 0.25 -6.71
C ASN A 432 8.34 1.65 -7.25
N GLY A 433 9.20 2.62 -7.03
CA GLY A 433 9.01 3.97 -7.57
C GLY A 433 9.06 4.01 -9.11
N LEU A 434 9.93 3.21 -9.74
CA LEU A 434 10.03 3.14 -11.20
C LEU A 434 8.76 2.62 -11.88
N MET A 435 7.95 1.80 -11.20
CA MET A 435 6.64 1.33 -11.72
C MET A 435 5.66 2.47 -11.97
N VAL A 436 5.81 3.60 -11.26
CA VAL A 436 4.97 4.79 -11.41
C VAL A 436 5.02 5.33 -12.84
N ILE A 437 6.21 5.33 -13.47
CA ILE A 437 6.43 5.96 -14.77
C ILE A 437 5.55 5.31 -15.86
N PRO A 438 5.66 4.01 -16.16
CA PRO A 438 4.84 3.39 -17.19
C PRO A 438 3.35 3.45 -16.86
N ASN A 439 3.00 3.36 -15.58
CA ASN A 439 1.61 3.41 -15.15
C ASN A 439 0.98 4.79 -15.38
N LEU A 440 1.61 5.88 -14.91
CA LEU A 440 1.07 7.23 -15.05
C LEU A 440 0.96 7.65 -16.52
N ILE A 441 1.94 7.29 -17.35
CA ILE A 441 1.87 7.54 -18.81
C ILE A 441 0.61 6.88 -19.38
N ALA A 442 0.38 5.61 -19.04
CA ALA A 442 -0.78 4.88 -19.54
C ALA A 442 -2.11 5.46 -19.05
N VAL A 443 -2.22 5.74 -17.75
CA VAL A 443 -3.45 6.31 -17.16
C VAL A 443 -3.75 7.70 -17.75
N PHE A 444 -2.72 8.52 -17.95
CA PHE A 444 -2.86 9.83 -18.60
C PHE A 444 -3.37 9.70 -20.04
N LEU A 445 -2.75 8.83 -20.85
CA LEU A 445 -3.14 8.60 -22.25
C LEU A 445 -4.55 7.98 -22.36
N LEU A 446 -4.93 7.12 -21.40
CA LEU A 446 -6.25 6.47 -21.36
C LEU A 446 -7.31 7.27 -20.58
N SER A 447 -6.98 8.47 -20.11
CA SER A 447 -7.91 9.31 -19.34
C SER A 447 -9.24 9.59 -20.07
N GLY A 448 -9.19 9.72 -21.40
CA GLY A 448 -10.39 9.88 -22.22
C GLY A 448 -11.34 8.68 -22.16
N VAL A 449 -10.80 7.47 -22.09
CA VAL A 449 -11.56 6.23 -21.93
C VAL A 449 -12.25 6.22 -20.57
N VAL A 450 -11.54 6.56 -19.50
CA VAL A 450 -12.11 6.65 -18.14
C VAL A 450 -13.26 7.65 -18.11
N VAL A 451 -13.06 8.85 -18.64
CA VAL A 451 -14.09 9.91 -18.65
C VAL A 451 -15.34 9.46 -19.42
N LYS A 452 -15.14 8.79 -20.56
CA LYS A 452 -16.26 8.22 -21.33
C LYS A 452 -17.03 7.19 -20.52
N MET A 453 -16.33 6.19 -19.96
CA MET A 453 -16.96 5.14 -19.14
C MET A 453 -17.73 5.72 -17.94
N VAL A 454 -17.20 6.74 -17.27
CA VAL A 454 -17.90 7.42 -16.17
C VAL A 454 -19.19 8.08 -16.64
N LYS A 455 -19.15 8.79 -17.79
CA LYS A 455 -20.34 9.41 -18.37
C LYS A 455 -21.40 8.38 -18.76
N ASP A 456 -20.99 7.31 -19.42
CA ASP A 456 -21.88 6.24 -19.88
C ASP A 456 -22.51 5.50 -18.69
N TYR A 457 -21.74 5.25 -17.63
CA TYR A 457 -22.22 4.65 -16.39
C TYR A 457 -23.34 5.44 -15.74
N PHE A 458 -23.17 6.75 -15.55
CA PHE A 458 -24.18 7.60 -14.93
C PHE A 458 -25.33 7.95 -15.88
N ALA A 459 -25.17 7.76 -17.19
CA ALA A 459 -26.23 7.86 -18.18
C ALA A 459 -27.05 6.57 -18.34
N GLY A 460 -26.73 5.50 -17.59
CA GLY A 460 -27.41 4.21 -17.70
C GLY A 460 -27.10 3.42 -18.98
N LYS A 461 -26.02 3.76 -19.69
CA LYS A 461 -25.65 3.17 -20.99
C LYS A 461 -24.64 2.00 -20.86
N GLU A 462 -24.35 1.56 -19.67
CA GLU A 462 -23.26 0.60 -19.38
C GLU A 462 -23.61 -0.88 -19.65
N ASP A 463 -24.76 -1.16 -20.23
CA ASP A 463 -25.13 -2.52 -20.66
C ASP A 463 -24.75 -2.80 -22.12
N ALA A 464 -23.92 -1.95 -22.72
CA ALA A 464 -23.36 -2.12 -24.05
C ALA A 464 -21.89 -2.54 -24.01
#